data_31f0e82bd7c2cb9c1bafeaa200634dfe
#
_entry.id   31f0e82bd7c2cb9c1bafeaa200634dfe
#
_cell.length_a   1.000
_cell.length_b   1.000
_cell.length_c   1.000
_cell.angle_alpha   90.00
_cell.angle_beta   90.00
_cell.angle_gamma   90.00
#
_symmetry.space_group_name_H-M   'P 1'
#
loop_
_entity.id
_entity.type
_entity.pdbx_description
1 polymer ?
#
loop_
_entity_poly.entity_id
_entity_poly.type
_entity_poly.pdbx_seq_one_letter_code
_entity_poly.pdbx_strand_id
1 'polypeptide(L)'
;FQKFLIAFVFLFDEYEDVYFDQHFWMMARGAGKNGLISALTHFFISELHGIEHYNVSVVANTERQAKTSFIDVYEKNKKHEILDELFVSTKQLITNKATRSTFEFHTSNAGSKDSLRDGCVIYDEIHRYENSDVVEVFSSGLGKVPNSREFFITTDGFVREGYLDKMKERAMNILKGKEKEDRLFPFICKLDNPEEVDNPEMWEKANPMFSKPMSQYARGLFKKVMRQYKNLE
;
A
#
# COMPACT_ATOMS: atom_id res chain seq x y z
N PHE A 1 -11.69 1.27 9.38
CA PHE A 1 -10.70 2.07 8.65
C PHE A 1 -10.57 1.66 7.18
N GLN A 2 -10.58 0.36 6.83
CA GLN A 2 -10.40 -0.09 5.45
C GLN A 2 -11.44 0.50 4.48
N LYS A 3 -12.73 0.52 4.87
CA LYS A 3 -13.78 1.17 4.06
C LYS A 3 -13.51 2.66 3.87
N PHE A 4 -12.98 3.33 4.89
CA PHE A 4 -12.59 4.73 4.82
C PHE A 4 -11.46 4.93 3.80
N LEU A 5 -10.39 4.12 3.85
CA LEU A 5 -9.31 4.18 2.88
C LEU A 5 -9.80 3.94 1.45
N ILE A 6 -10.64 2.92 1.23
CA ILE A 6 -11.22 2.62 -0.09
C ILE A 6 -12.03 3.80 -0.61
N ALA A 7 -12.83 4.47 0.24
CA ALA A 7 -13.63 5.63 -0.19
C ALA A 7 -12.74 6.75 -0.76
N PHE A 8 -11.56 7.00 -0.16
CA PHE A 8 -10.62 8.00 -0.68
C PHE A 8 -9.81 7.53 -1.88
N VAL A 9 -9.57 6.22 -2.04
CA VAL A 9 -8.96 5.66 -3.25
C VAL A 9 -9.87 5.87 -4.47
N PHE A 10 -11.18 5.84 -4.27
CA PHE A 10 -12.20 5.99 -5.34
C PHE A 10 -12.99 7.30 -5.21
N LEU A 11 -12.37 8.33 -4.66
CA LEU A 11 -12.91 9.69 -4.71
C LEU A 11 -12.53 10.32 -6.05
N PHE A 12 -13.52 10.76 -6.82
CA PHE A 12 -13.36 11.40 -8.12
C PHE A 12 -13.82 12.86 -8.03
N ASP A 13 -13.24 13.68 -8.86
CA ASP A 13 -13.67 15.07 -9.07
C ASP A 13 -14.81 15.15 -10.12
N GLU A 14 -15.21 16.36 -10.47
CA GLU A 14 -16.29 16.63 -11.45
C GLU A 14 -15.94 16.24 -12.90
N TYR A 15 -14.67 15.94 -13.17
CA TYR A 15 -14.17 15.50 -14.47
C TYR A 15 -13.98 13.97 -14.56
N GLU A 16 -14.40 13.25 -13.55
CA GLU A 16 -14.18 11.80 -13.41
C GLU A 16 -12.71 11.41 -13.26
N ASP A 17 -11.84 12.35 -12.88
CA ASP A 17 -10.46 12.09 -12.52
C ASP A 17 -10.35 11.76 -11.02
N VAL A 18 -9.44 10.86 -10.65
CA VAL A 18 -9.19 10.56 -9.25
C VAL A 18 -8.76 11.83 -8.50
N TYR A 19 -9.42 12.12 -7.38
CA TYR A 19 -9.10 13.30 -6.58
C TYR A 19 -7.73 13.17 -5.91
N PHE A 20 -7.41 11.99 -5.36
CA PHE A 20 -6.10 11.66 -4.83
C PHE A 20 -5.44 10.60 -5.69
N ASP A 21 -4.34 10.95 -6.36
CA ASP A 21 -3.53 10.00 -7.14
C ASP A 21 -2.39 9.38 -6.31
N GLN A 22 -2.08 9.93 -5.13
CA GLN A 22 -1.09 9.43 -4.21
C GLN A 22 -1.70 9.09 -2.84
N HIS A 23 -1.35 7.94 -2.29
CA HIS A 23 -1.84 7.44 -1.00
C HIS A 23 -0.67 7.08 -0.10
N PHE A 24 -0.52 7.76 1.04
CA PHE A 24 0.50 7.45 2.03
C PHE A 24 -0.13 6.79 3.27
N TRP A 25 0.08 5.49 3.42
CA TRP A 25 -0.50 4.70 4.51
C TRP A 25 0.59 4.21 5.47
N MET A 26 0.74 4.88 6.59
CA MET A 26 1.64 4.51 7.67
C MET A 26 0.85 3.98 8.86
N MET A 27 1.04 2.73 9.23
CA MET A 27 0.41 2.10 10.39
C MET A 27 1.24 0.91 10.88
N ALA A 28 1.02 0.46 12.11
CA ALA A 28 1.79 -0.61 12.74
C ALA A 28 1.78 -1.91 11.93
N ARG A 29 2.73 -2.80 12.23
CA ARG A 29 2.79 -4.15 11.66
C ARG A 29 1.51 -4.93 11.98
N GLY A 30 1.05 -5.72 10.99
CA GLY A 30 -0.15 -6.51 11.14
C GLY A 30 -1.46 -5.72 11.05
N ALA A 31 -1.43 -4.42 10.72
CA ALA A 31 -2.63 -3.62 10.50
C ALA A 31 -3.39 -3.95 9.18
N GLY A 32 -2.96 -4.97 8.44
CA GLY A 32 -3.68 -5.44 7.24
C GLY A 32 -3.41 -4.64 5.97
N LYS A 33 -2.32 -3.85 5.91
CA LYS A 33 -1.93 -3.09 4.71
C LYS A 33 -1.85 -3.96 3.46
N ASN A 34 -1.03 -5.01 3.51
CA ASN A 34 -0.80 -5.89 2.36
C ASN A 34 -2.08 -6.60 1.91
N GLY A 35 -2.93 -7.03 2.85
CA GLY A 35 -4.22 -7.64 2.51
C GLY A 35 -5.15 -6.68 1.77
N LEU A 36 -5.19 -5.40 2.18
CA LEU A 36 -5.97 -4.37 1.50
C LEU A 36 -5.40 -4.06 0.12
N ILE A 37 -4.08 -3.91 0.01
CA ILE A 37 -3.39 -3.70 -1.27
C ILE A 37 -3.61 -4.87 -2.23
N SER A 38 -3.53 -6.11 -1.75
CA SER A 38 -3.82 -7.30 -2.59
C SER A 38 -5.24 -7.29 -3.12
N ALA A 39 -6.23 -6.86 -2.32
CA ALA A 39 -7.61 -6.74 -2.76
C ALA A 39 -7.80 -5.61 -3.80
N LEU A 40 -7.16 -4.45 -3.58
CA LEU A 40 -7.18 -3.34 -4.54
C LEU A 40 -6.49 -3.73 -5.85
N THR A 41 -5.36 -4.45 -5.79
CA THR A 41 -4.66 -4.96 -6.97
C THR A 41 -5.55 -5.87 -7.79
N HIS A 42 -6.25 -6.83 -7.17
CA HIS A 42 -7.23 -7.66 -7.88
C HIS A 42 -8.30 -6.83 -8.60
N PHE A 43 -8.83 -5.82 -7.91
CA PHE A 43 -9.83 -4.92 -8.50
C PHE A 43 -9.24 -4.17 -9.69
N PHE A 44 -8.07 -3.52 -9.53
CA PHE A 44 -7.45 -2.71 -10.57
C PHE A 44 -7.13 -3.48 -11.85
N ILE A 45 -6.70 -4.73 -11.74
CA ILE A 45 -6.41 -5.56 -12.92
C ILE A 45 -7.64 -6.32 -13.45
N SER A 46 -8.80 -6.19 -12.81
CA SER A 46 -10.05 -6.87 -13.21
C SER A 46 -10.90 -6.04 -14.17
N GLU A 47 -11.84 -6.70 -14.83
CA GLU A 47 -12.86 -6.04 -15.68
C GLU A 47 -13.74 -5.07 -14.89
N LEU A 48 -13.89 -5.25 -13.57
CA LEU A 48 -14.68 -4.38 -12.70
C LEU A 48 -14.10 -2.97 -12.57
N HIS A 49 -12.79 -2.80 -12.82
CA HIS A 49 -12.17 -1.47 -12.85
C HIS A 49 -12.52 -0.69 -14.12
N GLY A 50 -12.81 -1.39 -15.22
CA GLY A 50 -13.25 -0.77 -16.47
C GLY A 50 -12.14 -0.13 -17.31
N ILE A 51 -10.86 -0.26 -16.92
CA ILE A 51 -9.71 0.30 -17.67
C ILE A 51 -8.84 -0.87 -18.15
N GLU A 52 -8.65 -0.95 -19.47
CA GLU A 52 -7.76 -1.93 -20.08
C GLU A 52 -6.30 -1.53 -19.89
N HIS A 53 -5.41 -2.53 -19.85
CA HIS A 53 -3.96 -2.32 -19.68
C HIS A 53 -3.58 -1.52 -18.43
N TYR A 54 -4.42 -1.57 -17.40
CA TYR A 54 -4.12 -0.95 -16.11
C TYR A 54 -3.16 -1.85 -15.32
N ASN A 55 -1.88 -1.74 -15.65
CA ASN A 55 -0.84 -2.56 -15.04
C ASN A 55 -0.56 -2.10 -13.60
N VAL A 56 -0.25 -3.05 -12.74
CA VAL A 56 0.08 -2.79 -11.34
C VAL A 56 1.47 -3.34 -11.04
N SER A 57 2.34 -2.50 -10.51
CA SER A 57 3.67 -2.89 -10.04
C SER A 57 3.78 -2.75 -8.53
N VAL A 58 4.31 -3.77 -7.85
CA VAL A 58 4.73 -3.65 -6.45
C VAL A 58 6.24 -3.60 -6.37
N VAL A 59 6.76 -2.59 -5.68
CA VAL A 59 8.18 -2.30 -5.56
C VAL A 59 8.60 -2.37 -4.10
N ALA A 60 9.66 -3.10 -3.79
CA ALA A 60 10.21 -3.16 -2.44
C ALA A 60 11.75 -3.29 -2.47
N ASN A 61 12.40 -3.04 -1.33
CA ASN A 61 13.87 -3.11 -1.22
C ASN A 61 14.45 -4.49 -1.53
N THR A 62 13.70 -5.54 -1.24
CA THR A 62 14.13 -6.92 -1.50
C THR A 62 13.06 -7.66 -2.27
N GLU A 63 13.50 -8.60 -3.12
CA GLU A 63 12.61 -9.48 -3.88
C GLU A 63 11.64 -10.25 -2.97
N ARG A 64 12.11 -10.71 -1.82
CA ARG A 64 11.27 -11.42 -0.85
C ARG A 64 10.10 -10.56 -0.35
N GLN A 65 10.32 -9.26 -0.14
CA GLN A 65 9.27 -8.34 0.30
C GLN A 65 8.28 -8.05 -0.82
N ALA A 66 8.76 -7.70 -2.01
CA ALA A 66 7.91 -7.46 -3.17
C ALA A 66 7.05 -8.68 -3.51
N LYS A 67 7.62 -9.88 -3.42
CA LYS A 67 6.89 -11.15 -3.61
C LYS A 67 5.79 -11.40 -2.60
N THR A 68 5.82 -10.84 -1.40
CA THR A 68 4.82 -11.15 -0.37
C THR A 68 3.42 -10.77 -0.83
N SER A 69 3.23 -9.51 -1.26
CA SER A 69 1.94 -9.05 -1.80
C SER A 69 1.56 -9.75 -3.10
N PHE A 70 2.55 -10.04 -3.95
CA PHE A 70 2.34 -10.77 -5.20
C PHE A 70 1.84 -12.20 -4.96
N ILE A 71 2.46 -12.93 -4.04
CA ILE A 71 2.09 -14.32 -3.72
C ILE A 71 0.68 -14.39 -3.16
N ASP A 72 0.26 -13.43 -2.34
CA ASP A 72 -1.10 -13.37 -1.81
C ASP A 72 -2.16 -13.33 -2.93
N VAL A 73 -1.91 -12.58 -3.99
CA VAL A 73 -2.78 -12.51 -5.18
C VAL A 73 -2.71 -13.81 -5.99
N TYR A 74 -1.49 -14.30 -6.23
CA TYR A 74 -1.25 -15.55 -6.97
C TYR A 74 -1.95 -16.76 -6.32
N GLU A 75 -1.79 -16.94 -5.02
CA GLU A 75 -2.40 -18.05 -4.27
C GLU A 75 -3.93 -17.98 -4.30
N LYS A 76 -4.50 -16.78 -4.23
CA LYS A 76 -5.95 -16.59 -4.35
C LYS A 76 -6.46 -17.00 -5.73
N ASN A 77 -5.76 -16.59 -6.79
CA ASN A 77 -6.11 -16.97 -8.15
C ASN A 77 -6.10 -18.49 -8.32
N LYS A 78 -5.04 -19.16 -7.83
CA LYS A 78 -4.90 -20.60 -7.95
C LYS A 78 -5.91 -21.40 -7.09
N LYS A 79 -6.38 -20.82 -6.00
CA LYS A 79 -7.30 -21.48 -5.08
C LYS A 79 -8.77 -21.38 -5.51
N HIS A 80 -9.14 -20.37 -6.28
CA HIS A 80 -10.51 -20.10 -6.68
C HIS A 80 -10.68 -20.31 -8.18
N GLU A 81 -11.49 -21.28 -8.58
CA GLU A 81 -11.73 -21.69 -9.96
C GLU A 81 -12.10 -20.51 -10.88
N ILE A 82 -13.02 -19.64 -10.44
CA ILE A 82 -13.41 -18.44 -11.20
C ILE A 82 -12.21 -17.52 -11.46
N LEU A 83 -11.35 -17.31 -10.46
CA LEU A 83 -10.18 -16.46 -10.62
C LEU A 83 -9.12 -17.13 -11.53
N ASP A 84 -8.92 -18.44 -11.43
CA ASP A 84 -7.99 -19.16 -12.30
C ASP A 84 -8.47 -19.16 -13.77
N GLU A 85 -9.78 -19.10 -14.00
CA GLU A 85 -10.35 -18.88 -15.33
C GLU A 85 -10.15 -17.47 -15.86
N LEU A 86 -10.27 -16.44 -15.03
CA LEU A 86 -10.14 -15.04 -15.44
C LEU A 86 -8.69 -14.58 -15.61
N PHE A 87 -7.75 -15.18 -14.87
CA PHE A 87 -6.36 -14.76 -14.85
C PHE A 87 -5.41 -15.85 -15.34
N VAL A 88 -4.39 -15.46 -16.09
CA VAL A 88 -3.19 -16.27 -16.32
C VAL A 88 -2.19 -15.92 -15.23
N SER A 89 -1.94 -16.84 -14.30
CA SER A 89 -1.08 -16.59 -13.15
C SER A 89 0.17 -17.47 -13.19
N THR A 90 1.33 -16.82 -13.33
CA THR A 90 2.66 -17.41 -13.15
C THR A 90 3.26 -16.94 -11.83
N LYS A 91 4.43 -17.44 -11.45
CA LYS A 91 5.15 -16.99 -10.24
C LYS A 91 5.82 -15.62 -10.37
N GLN A 92 5.73 -14.97 -11.52
CA GLN A 92 6.36 -13.68 -11.82
C GLN A 92 5.38 -12.65 -12.38
N LEU A 93 4.32 -13.10 -13.04
CA LEU A 93 3.37 -12.27 -13.75
C LEU A 93 1.96 -12.83 -13.59
N ILE A 94 1.02 -11.98 -13.27
CA ILE A 94 -0.41 -12.26 -13.31
C ILE A 94 -1.01 -11.36 -14.38
N THR A 95 -1.80 -11.92 -15.30
CA THR A 95 -2.44 -11.19 -16.39
C THR A 95 -3.93 -11.49 -16.40
N ASN A 96 -4.77 -10.47 -16.42
CA ASN A 96 -6.21 -10.64 -16.70
C ASN A 96 -6.40 -10.91 -18.20
N LYS A 97 -7.20 -11.92 -18.54
CA LYS A 97 -7.39 -12.35 -19.94
C LYS A 97 -8.18 -11.35 -20.77
N ALA A 98 -9.13 -10.64 -20.17
CA ALA A 98 -9.99 -9.68 -20.85
C ALA A 98 -9.32 -8.30 -20.95
N THR A 99 -8.96 -7.69 -19.81
CA THR A 99 -8.41 -6.32 -19.77
C THR A 99 -6.96 -6.23 -20.22
N ARG A 100 -6.24 -7.35 -20.28
CA ARG A 100 -4.79 -7.41 -20.52
C ARG A 100 -3.94 -6.68 -19.46
N SER A 101 -4.57 -6.29 -18.37
CA SER A 101 -3.89 -5.68 -17.22
C SER A 101 -3.01 -6.70 -16.52
N THR A 102 -1.85 -6.28 -16.06
CA THR A 102 -0.85 -7.14 -15.43
C THR A 102 -0.57 -6.77 -13.99
N PHE A 103 -0.09 -7.73 -13.21
CA PHE A 103 0.49 -7.50 -11.89
C PHE A 103 1.87 -8.14 -11.81
N GLU A 104 2.87 -7.33 -11.47
CA GLU A 104 4.27 -7.72 -11.34
C GLU A 104 4.88 -7.22 -10.03
N PHE A 105 6.02 -7.81 -9.64
CA PHE A 105 6.81 -7.33 -8.51
C PHE A 105 8.22 -6.97 -8.95
N HIS A 106 8.78 -5.94 -8.30
CA HIS A 106 10.09 -5.39 -8.63
C HIS A 106 10.92 -5.12 -7.39
N THR A 107 12.24 -5.16 -7.54
CA THR A 107 13.17 -4.67 -6.51
C THR A 107 13.61 -3.25 -6.83
N SER A 108 14.00 -2.50 -5.79
CA SER A 108 14.54 -1.15 -5.93
C SER A 108 15.79 -1.06 -6.82
N ASN A 109 16.54 -2.15 -6.95
CA ASN A 109 17.76 -2.22 -7.76
C ASN A 109 17.53 -2.62 -9.23
N ALA A 110 16.31 -2.74 -9.68
CA ALA A 110 16.00 -3.10 -11.05
C ALA A 110 16.28 -1.93 -12.00
N GLY A 111 17.47 -1.86 -12.56
CA GLY A 111 17.85 -0.87 -13.57
C GLY A 111 16.96 -0.88 -14.80
N SER A 112 16.84 0.25 -15.48
CA SER A 112 16.12 0.53 -16.73
C SER A 112 14.65 0.09 -16.77
N LYS A 113 13.78 0.78 -16.01
CA LYS A 113 12.31 0.60 -16.08
C LYS A 113 11.58 1.84 -16.63
N ASP A 114 12.27 2.68 -17.35
CA ASP A 114 11.71 3.88 -18.00
C ASP A 114 10.60 3.60 -19.02
N SER A 115 10.36 2.32 -19.35
CA SER A 115 9.36 1.89 -20.34
C SER A 115 8.05 1.39 -19.73
N LEU A 116 7.91 1.34 -18.41
CA LEU A 116 6.67 0.88 -17.78
C LEU A 116 5.52 1.84 -18.05
N ARG A 117 4.35 1.26 -18.26
CA ARG A 117 3.08 1.97 -18.44
C ARG A 117 2.11 1.47 -17.40
N ASP A 118 2.44 1.78 -16.14
CA ASP A 118 1.61 1.34 -15.03
C ASP A 118 0.41 2.27 -14.84
N GLY A 119 -0.73 1.69 -14.50
CA GLY A 119 -1.85 2.40 -13.94
C GLY A 119 -1.72 2.57 -12.44
N CYS A 120 -0.98 1.66 -11.78
CA CYS A 120 -0.77 1.74 -10.33
C CYS A 120 0.62 1.24 -9.93
N VAL A 121 1.29 2.00 -9.07
CA VAL A 121 2.55 1.59 -8.43
C VAL A 121 2.38 1.54 -6.92
N ILE A 122 2.84 0.45 -6.31
CA ILE A 122 2.79 0.21 -4.88
C ILE A 122 4.21 0.14 -4.34
N TYR A 123 4.61 1.13 -3.56
CA TYR A 123 5.90 1.15 -2.86
C TYR A 123 5.71 0.57 -1.46
N ASP A 124 6.23 -0.65 -1.25
CA ASP A 124 6.09 -1.36 0.02
C ASP A 124 7.32 -1.13 0.91
N GLU A 125 7.07 -0.95 2.21
CA GLU A 125 8.07 -0.75 3.25
C GLU A 125 9.01 0.45 2.96
N ILE A 126 8.44 1.61 2.57
CA ILE A 126 9.22 2.82 2.21
C ILE A 126 10.12 3.34 3.34
N HIS A 127 9.93 2.87 4.58
CA HIS A 127 10.85 3.16 5.70
C HIS A 127 12.28 2.65 5.49
N ARG A 128 12.51 1.86 4.44
CA ARG A 128 13.82 1.33 4.06
C ARG A 128 14.45 2.08 2.87
N TYR A 129 13.73 3.03 2.29
CA TYR A 129 14.23 3.79 1.14
C TYR A 129 15.12 4.94 1.67
N GLU A 130 16.36 4.97 1.22
CA GLU A 130 17.33 6.00 1.61
C GLU A 130 17.03 7.33 0.91
N ASN A 131 16.57 7.26 -0.35
CA ASN A 131 16.29 8.42 -1.19
C ASN A 131 15.02 8.20 -2.07
N SER A 132 14.75 9.12 -2.99
CA SER A 132 13.60 9.10 -3.89
C SER A 132 13.86 8.37 -5.23
N ASP A 133 15.10 7.96 -5.54
CA ASP A 133 15.49 7.51 -6.88
C ASP A 133 14.57 6.43 -7.45
N VAL A 134 14.25 5.43 -6.62
CA VAL A 134 13.34 4.33 -7.02
C VAL A 134 11.95 4.86 -7.33
N VAL A 135 11.45 5.78 -6.50
CA VAL A 135 10.12 6.36 -6.70
C VAL A 135 10.08 7.16 -7.98
N GLU A 136 11.08 8.01 -8.24
CA GLU A 136 11.17 8.83 -9.44
C GLU A 136 11.16 8.00 -10.72
N VAL A 137 11.90 6.88 -10.74
CA VAL A 137 11.93 5.96 -11.90
C VAL A 137 10.53 5.41 -12.20
N PHE A 138 9.84 4.86 -11.20
CA PHE A 138 8.52 4.27 -11.42
C PHE A 138 7.43 5.32 -11.65
N SER A 139 7.46 6.44 -10.93
CA SER A 139 6.50 7.54 -11.08
C SER A 139 6.57 8.17 -12.48
N SER A 140 7.76 8.21 -13.11
CA SER A 140 7.91 8.72 -14.48
C SER A 140 7.13 7.92 -15.53
N GLY A 141 6.79 6.68 -15.21
CA GLY A 141 5.96 5.80 -16.05
C GLY A 141 4.47 6.07 -15.98
N LEU A 142 4.00 6.72 -14.91
CA LEU A 142 2.59 7.00 -14.66
C LEU A 142 2.03 8.13 -15.55
N GLY A 143 0.71 8.28 -15.53
CA GLY A 143 0.02 9.30 -16.34
C GLY A 143 -0.21 8.92 -17.80
N LYS A 144 0.28 7.77 -18.25
CA LYS A 144 0.02 7.22 -19.59
C LYS A 144 -1.28 6.42 -19.64
N VAL A 145 -1.79 6.03 -18.48
CA VAL A 145 -3.05 5.32 -18.27
C VAL A 145 -3.96 6.23 -17.45
N PRO A 146 -5.27 6.35 -17.77
CA PRO A 146 -6.18 7.19 -17.01
C PRO A 146 -6.26 6.77 -15.55
N ASN A 147 -6.47 7.74 -14.67
CA ASN A 147 -6.69 7.49 -13.25
C ASN A 147 -5.55 6.69 -12.58
N SER A 148 -4.31 6.94 -12.99
CA SER A 148 -3.14 6.29 -12.39
C SER A 148 -2.96 6.65 -10.91
N ARG A 149 -2.41 5.73 -10.12
CA ARG A 149 -2.29 5.86 -8.65
C ARG A 149 -0.95 5.37 -8.15
N GLU A 150 -0.52 5.95 -7.02
CA GLU A 150 0.64 5.52 -6.25
C GLU A 150 0.26 5.24 -4.80
N PHE A 151 0.74 4.13 -4.28
CA PHE A 151 0.56 3.76 -2.88
C PHE A 151 1.91 3.65 -2.18
N PHE A 152 2.11 4.46 -1.16
CA PHE A 152 3.27 4.43 -0.27
C PHE A 152 2.85 3.77 1.04
N ILE A 153 3.15 2.47 1.20
CA ILE A 153 2.73 1.71 2.36
C ILE A 153 3.91 1.37 3.27
N THR A 154 3.76 1.57 4.56
CA THR A 154 4.86 1.38 5.49
C THR A 154 4.43 1.22 6.95
N THR A 155 5.35 0.73 7.75
CA THR A 155 5.43 1.01 9.19
C THR A 155 6.40 2.15 9.42
N ASP A 156 6.56 2.63 10.66
CA ASP A 156 7.71 3.47 11.00
C ASP A 156 9.01 2.63 11.01
N GLY A 157 10.13 3.25 10.76
CA GLY A 157 11.45 2.61 10.64
C GLY A 157 12.54 3.35 11.42
N PHE A 158 13.78 2.83 11.31
CA PHE A 158 14.96 3.38 11.99
C PHE A 158 15.81 4.30 11.11
N VAL A 159 15.60 4.27 9.79
CA VAL A 159 16.29 5.18 8.85
C VAL A 159 15.79 6.59 9.13
N ARG A 160 16.72 7.52 9.39
CA ARG A 160 16.44 8.95 9.60
C ARG A 160 16.94 9.74 8.39
N GLU A 161 16.27 10.89 8.14
CA GLU A 161 16.55 11.76 6.99
C GLU A 161 16.32 11.07 5.63
N GLY A 162 15.73 9.86 5.63
CA GLY A 162 15.38 9.08 4.44
C GLY A 162 14.06 9.52 3.82
N TYR A 163 13.65 8.77 2.81
CA TYR A 163 12.42 9.06 2.06
C TYR A 163 11.17 9.11 2.94
N LEU A 164 11.06 8.21 3.94
CA LEU A 164 9.91 8.22 4.86
C LEU A 164 9.79 9.52 5.65
N ASP A 165 10.89 10.10 6.13
CA ASP A 165 10.83 11.32 6.93
C ASP A 165 10.36 12.51 6.08
N LYS A 166 10.77 12.60 4.81
CA LYS A 166 10.26 13.58 3.84
C LYS A 166 8.77 13.41 3.57
N MET A 167 8.30 12.16 3.40
CA MET A 167 6.87 11.86 3.22
C MET A 167 6.04 12.21 4.46
N LYS A 168 6.56 11.98 5.67
CA LYS A 168 5.90 12.41 6.93
C LYS A 168 5.78 13.92 7.00
N GLU A 169 6.83 14.66 6.65
CA GLU A 169 6.81 16.14 6.65
C GLU A 169 5.77 16.67 5.67
N ARG A 170 5.78 16.17 4.41
CA ARG A 170 4.77 16.51 3.39
C ARG A 170 3.35 16.21 3.90
N ALA A 171 3.12 15.01 4.41
CA ALA A 171 1.84 14.59 4.96
C ALA A 171 1.37 15.50 6.11
N MET A 172 2.26 15.88 7.02
CA MET A 172 1.92 16.79 8.13
C MET A 172 1.61 18.20 7.65
N ASN A 173 2.24 18.69 6.59
CA ASN A 173 1.94 20.00 6.00
C ASN A 173 0.55 20.01 5.37
N ILE A 174 0.17 18.92 4.67
CA ILE A 174 -1.19 18.72 4.13
C ILE A 174 -2.23 18.72 5.28
N LEU A 175 -2.03 17.88 6.29
CA LEU A 175 -2.95 17.74 7.43
C LEU A 175 -3.11 19.05 8.23
N LYS A 176 -2.09 19.91 8.23
CA LYS A 176 -2.13 21.24 8.84
C LYS A 176 -2.71 22.33 7.92
N GLY A 177 -3.12 21.98 6.70
CA GLY A 177 -3.67 22.90 5.71
C GLY A 177 -2.64 23.89 5.13
N LYS A 178 -1.34 23.60 5.23
CA LYS A 178 -0.28 24.41 4.62
C LYS A 178 -0.15 24.17 3.12
N GLU A 179 -0.43 22.95 2.68
CA GLU A 179 -0.47 22.52 1.28
C GLU A 179 -1.93 22.27 0.90
N LYS A 180 -2.47 23.04 -0.04
CA LYS A 180 -3.90 22.99 -0.41
C LYS A 180 -4.18 22.23 -1.70
N GLU A 181 -3.20 22.16 -2.60
CA GLU A 181 -3.35 21.56 -3.94
C GLU A 181 -2.60 20.22 -4.09
N ASP A 182 -2.16 19.65 -2.95
CA ASP A 182 -1.46 18.38 -2.96
C ASP A 182 -2.46 17.23 -3.12
N ARG A 183 -2.22 16.35 -4.08
CA ARG A 183 -3.06 15.18 -4.38
C ARG A 183 -2.70 13.94 -3.56
N LEU A 184 -1.88 14.09 -2.54
CA LEU A 184 -1.55 13.04 -1.58
C LEU A 184 -2.64 12.90 -0.52
N PHE A 185 -3.17 11.70 -0.35
CA PHE A 185 -4.01 11.31 0.78
C PHE A 185 -3.17 10.67 1.89
N PRO A 186 -2.88 11.37 3.00
CA PRO A 186 -2.13 10.83 4.11
C PRO A 186 -3.03 10.11 5.12
N PHE A 187 -2.69 8.86 5.48
CA PHE A 187 -3.30 8.12 6.56
C PHE A 187 -2.22 7.60 7.50
N ILE A 188 -2.08 8.25 8.65
CA ILE A 188 -0.99 8.02 9.61
C ILE A 188 -1.57 7.54 10.93
N CYS A 189 -1.25 6.30 11.31
CA CYS A 189 -1.60 5.70 12.59
C CYS A 189 -0.33 5.57 13.44
N LYS A 190 -0.27 6.30 14.54
CA LYS A 190 0.85 6.28 15.49
C LYS A 190 0.37 6.60 16.90
N LEU A 191 1.18 6.29 17.90
CA LEU A 191 1.02 6.86 19.24
C LEU A 191 1.36 8.36 19.20
N ASP A 192 0.70 9.15 20.01
CA ASP A 192 0.95 10.59 20.08
C ASP A 192 2.16 10.89 20.96
N ASN A 193 2.31 10.13 22.06
CA ASN A 193 3.39 10.29 23.01
C ASN A 193 4.04 8.94 23.34
N PRO A 194 5.33 8.89 23.67
CA PRO A 194 6.03 7.65 24.04
C PRO A 194 5.40 6.92 25.23
N GLU A 195 4.85 7.63 26.20
CA GLU A 195 4.24 7.07 27.41
C GLU A 195 2.96 6.27 27.11
N GLU A 196 2.33 6.50 25.95
CA GLU A 196 1.16 5.74 25.54
C GLU A 196 1.48 4.27 25.23
N VAL A 197 2.77 3.93 25.08
CA VAL A 197 3.19 2.53 24.89
C VAL A 197 2.82 1.67 26.10
N ASP A 198 2.82 2.24 27.30
CA ASP A 198 2.50 1.55 28.55
C ASP A 198 0.99 1.39 28.77
N ASN A 199 0.18 1.99 27.93
CA ASN A 199 -1.28 1.84 27.96
C ASN A 199 -1.78 1.06 26.72
N PRO A 200 -2.06 -0.26 26.85
CA PRO A 200 -2.53 -1.07 25.73
C PRO A 200 -3.83 -0.59 25.07
N GLU A 201 -4.65 0.21 25.74
CA GLU A 201 -5.86 0.79 25.15
C GLU A 201 -5.52 1.86 24.10
N MET A 202 -4.35 2.49 24.20
CA MET A 202 -3.90 3.48 23.22
C MET A 202 -3.30 2.86 21.96
N TRP A 203 -2.99 1.56 21.97
CA TRP A 203 -2.35 0.90 20.83
C TRP A 203 -3.21 0.88 19.57
N GLU A 204 -4.53 1.06 19.69
CA GLU A 204 -5.42 1.22 18.52
C GLU A 204 -5.07 2.45 17.68
N LYS A 205 -4.47 3.50 18.27
CA LYS A 205 -3.99 4.67 17.53
C LYS A 205 -2.91 4.32 16.50
N ALA A 206 -2.04 3.37 16.83
CA ALA A 206 -0.98 2.90 15.94
C ALA A 206 -1.44 1.73 15.06
N ASN A 207 -2.37 0.91 15.54
CA ASN A 207 -2.92 -0.22 14.81
C ASN A 207 -4.46 -0.22 14.84
N PRO A 208 -5.11 0.30 13.81
CA PRO A 208 -6.57 0.45 13.77
C PRO A 208 -7.32 -0.91 13.76
N MET A 209 -6.61 -2.05 13.60
CA MET A 209 -7.22 -3.38 13.79
C MET A 209 -7.56 -3.67 15.26
N PHE A 210 -6.98 -2.92 16.19
CA PHE A 210 -7.25 -3.09 17.63
C PHE A 210 -8.50 -2.36 18.12
N SER A 211 -9.15 -1.56 17.26
CA SER A 211 -10.44 -0.96 17.56
C SER A 211 -11.51 -2.03 17.83
N LYS A 212 -12.33 -1.80 18.84
CA LYS A 212 -13.36 -2.74 19.27
C LYS A 212 -14.63 -2.61 18.41
N PRO A 213 -15.32 -3.71 18.05
CA PRO A 213 -15.00 -5.10 18.37
C PRO A 213 -13.86 -5.66 17.48
N MET A 214 -12.83 -6.24 18.09
CA MET A 214 -11.72 -6.84 17.37
C MET A 214 -12.14 -8.13 16.64
N SER A 215 -11.65 -8.33 15.42
CA SER A 215 -11.72 -9.62 14.72
C SER A 215 -10.91 -10.70 15.43
N GLN A 216 -11.11 -11.97 15.05
CA GLN A 216 -10.30 -13.06 15.59
C GLN A 216 -8.79 -12.86 15.34
N TYR A 217 -8.44 -12.42 14.12
CA TYR A 217 -7.07 -12.08 13.76
C TYR A 217 -6.50 -10.96 14.67
N ALA A 218 -7.24 -9.86 14.81
CA ALA A 218 -6.82 -8.72 15.61
C ALA A 218 -6.60 -9.10 17.10
N ARG A 219 -7.50 -9.92 17.67
CA ARG A 219 -7.33 -10.43 19.04
C ARG A 219 -6.06 -11.28 19.20
N GLY A 220 -5.77 -12.13 18.20
CA GLY A 220 -4.54 -12.94 18.20
C GLY A 220 -3.28 -12.07 18.13
N LEU A 221 -3.29 -11.08 17.24
CA LEU A 221 -2.19 -10.12 17.09
C LEU A 221 -1.99 -9.29 18.38
N PHE A 222 -3.07 -8.76 18.96
CA PHE A 222 -3.03 -7.99 20.21
C PHE A 222 -2.40 -8.79 21.33
N LYS A 223 -2.81 -10.06 21.53
CA LYS A 223 -2.23 -10.96 22.53
C LYS A 223 -0.73 -11.20 22.28
N LYS A 224 -0.31 -11.30 21.01
CA LYS A 224 1.10 -11.45 20.65
C LYS A 224 1.89 -10.20 21.01
N VAL A 225 1.42 -9.02 20.65
CA VAL A 225 2.06 -7.73 20.96
C VAL A 225 2.16 -7.54 22.47
N MET A 226 1.08 -7.82 23.21
CA MET A 226 1.06 -7.74 24.67
C MET A 226 2.13 -8.63 25.33
N ARG A 227 2.31 -9.86 24.82
CA ARG A 227 3.37 -10.75 25.34
C ARG A 227 4.77 -10.22 25.03
N GLN A 228 4.96 -9.64 23.84
CA GLN A 228 6.25 -9.04 23.47
C GLN A 228 6.57 -7.84 24.36
N TYR A 229 5.57 -6.98 24.61
CA TYR A 229 5.71 -5.85 25.52
C TYR A 229 6.14 -6.27 26.91
N LYS A 230 5.44 -7.23 27.53
CA LYS A 230 5.77 -7.76 28.87
C LYS A 230 7.14 -8.45 28.98
N ASN A 231 7.71 -8.88 27.87
CA ASN A 231 9.05 -9.50 27.84
C ASN A 231 10.17 -8.47 27.66
N LEU A 232 9.85 -7.19 27.47
CA LEU A 232 10.81 -6.09 27.39
C LEU A 232 10.97 -5.37 28.75
N GLU A 233 10.06 -5.63 29.69
CA GLU A 233 10.17 -5.24 31.11
C GLU A 233 11.02 -6.27 31.86
#